data_fa6ac42f369540789bcdebfa26e22f0b
#
_entry.id   fa6ac42f369540789bcdebfa26e22f0b
#
_cell.length_a   1.000
_cell.length_b   1.000
_cell.length_c   1.000
_cell.angle_alpha   90.00
_cell.angle_beta   90.00
_cell.angle_gamma   90.00
#
_symmetry.space_group_name_H-M   'P 1'
#
loop_
_entity.id
_entity.type
_entity.pdbx_description
1 polymer ?
#
loop_
_entity_poly.entity_id
_entity_poly.type
_entity_poly.pdbx_seq_one_letter_code
_entity_poly.pdbx_strand_id
1 'polypeptide(L)'
;MLEVHDLTRTFGDRRAVDGVSFQAPGGMLTGFVGSNGAGKTTTMRMMMGVLSITSGEVRFGGAPVTRADRRSFGYMPEERGLYPKQPAIDQLVYLARLRGIPAATARTEAMEHLDRLGLAERAKDHIEKLSLGNQQRVQITAALMGRPRALILDEPFSGLDPAAVDGMVDLLREHTARGVPVLFSSHQLDLVERLCERLVILRAGNVVADGTPTELQQAGTVRHRLVLDSDAGWVRGVPGVHAVDVDGPTALVELADDATTQRLLATAMERGQVHELSPVRPSLAQIYREVTA
;
A
#
# COMPACT_ATOMS: atom_id res chain seq x y z
N MET A 1 -7.03 9.21 13.41
CA MET A 1 -7.14 7.80 13.00
C MET A 1 -8.38 7.66 12.12
N LEU A 2 -8.27 6.94 11.02
CA LEU A 2 -9.36 6.57 10.14
C LEU A 2 -9.62 5.06 10.32
N GLU A 3 -10.86 4.66 10.53
CA GLU A 3 -11.22 3.30 10.91
C GLU A 3 -12.36 2.78 10.02
N VAL A 4 -12.31 1.51 9.71
CA VAL A 4 -13.33 0.80 8.94
C VAL A 4 -13.79 -0.39 9.78
N HIS A 5 -15.11 -0.53 9.96
CA HIS A 5 -15.73 -1.55 10.82
C HIS A 5 -16.76 -2.34 10.01
N ASP A 6 -16.52 -3.63 9.82
CA ASP A 6 -17.40 -4.63 9.18
C ASP A 6 -18.02 -4.15 7.86
N LEU A 7 -17.22 -3.40 7.09
CA LEU A 7 -17.68 -2.73 5.88
C LEU A 7 -18.02 -3.76 4.80
N THR A 8 -19.24 -3.71 4.32
CA THR A 8 -19.74 -4.66 3.31
C THR A 8 -20.39 -3.93 2.15
N ARG A 9 -20.14 -4.42 0.93
CA ARG A 9 -20.81 -3.97 -0.29
C ARG A 9 -21.20 -5.14 -1.17
N THR A 10 -22.51 -5.22 -1.45
CA THR A 10 -23.09 -6.20 -2.35
C THR A 10 -23.62 -5.54 -3.62
N PHE A 11 -23.37 -6.15 -4.77
CA PHE A 11 -23.92 -5.78 -6.08
C PHE A 11 -24.69 -6.99 -6.63
N GLY A 12 -26.03 -6.94 -6.62
CA GLY A 12 -26.85 -8.13 -6.88
C GLY A 12 -26.45 -9.24 -5.90
N ASP A 13 -26.08 -10.42 -6.41
CA ASP A 13 -25.67 -11.57 -5.60
C ASP A 13 -24.18 -11.58 -5.24
N ARG A 14 -23.38 -10.64 -5.79
CA ARG A 14 -21.94 -10.62 -5.58
C ARG A 14 -21.57 -9.68 -4.42
N ARG A 15 -20.93 -10.22 -3.38
CA ARG A 15 -20.23 -9.41 -2.38
C ARG A 15 -18.86 -8.99 -2.90
N ALA A 16 -18.70 -7.69 -3.16
CA ALA A 16 -17.43 -7.12 -3.61
C ALA A 16 -16.52 -6.75 -2.43
N VAL A 17 -17.11 -6.47 -1.27
CA VAL A 17 -16.46 -6.24 0.02
C VAL A 17 -17.31 -6.93 1.07
N ASP A 18 -16.71 -7.75 1.93
CA ASP A 18 -17.39 -8.62 2.88
C ASP A 18 -16.77 -8.52 4.28
N GLY A 19 -17.37 -7.70 5.15
CA GLY A 19 -16.95 -7.55 6.54
C GLY A 19 -15.54 -6.96 6.73
N VAL A 20 -15.10 -6.09 5.84
CA VAL A 20 -13.76 -5.48 5.92
C VAL A 20 -13.64 -4.58 7.14
N SER A 21 -12.66 -4.89 8.00
CA SER A 21 -12.31 -4.09 9.18
C SER A 21 -10.80 -3.84 9.21
N PHE A 22 -10.39 -2.58 9.38
CA PHE A 22 -8.99 -2.19 9.53
C PHE A 22 -8.86 -0.77 10.08
N GLN A 23 -7.63 -0.39 10.42
CA GLN A 23 -7.29 0.96 10.89
C GLN A 23 -6.17 1.57 10.05
N ALA A 24 -6.33 2.86 9.73
CA ALA A 24 -5.25 3.71 9.22
C ALA A 24 -4.92 4.77 10.29
N PRO A 25 -3.86 4.55 11.08
CA PRO A 25 -3.48 5.45 12.17
C PRO A 25 -3.07 6.82 11.65
N GLY A 26 -3.27 7.84 12.49
CA GLY A 26 -2.73 9.17 12.22
C GLY A 26 -1.20 9.15 12.25
N GLY A 27 -0.58 9.86 11.33
CA GLY A 27 0.87 9.95 11.27
C GLY A 27 1.57 8.78 10.57
N MET A 28 0.83 7.90 9.94
CA MET A 28 1.38 6.72 9.24
C MET A 28 0.93 6.65 7.78
N LEU A 29 1.81 6.09 6.94
CA LEU A 29 1.49 5.60 5.61
C LEU A 29 0.97 4.16 5.72
N THR A 30 -0.32 3.96 5.43
CA THR A 30 -0.96 2.65 5.42
C THR A 30 -1.14 2.16 3.99
N GLY A 31 -0.49 1.05 3.65
CA GLY A 31 -0.63 0.38 2.35
C GLY A 31 -1.87 -0.52 2.33
N PHE A 32 -2.70 -0.38 1.32
CA PHE A 32 -3.91 -1.17 1.08
C PHE A 32 -3.71 -2.05 -0.15
N VAL A 33 -3.31 -3.29 0.06
CA VAL A 33 -2.77 -4.17 -0.99
C VAL A 33 -3.75 -5.28 -1.33
N GLY A 34 -3.70 -5.73 -2.57
CA GLY A 34 -4.54 -6.83 -3.05
C GLY A 34 -4.52 -6.91 -4.57
N SER A 35 -4.88 -8.06 -5.12
CA SER A 35 -5.03 -8.24 -6.57
C SER A 35 -6.11 -7.34 -7.15
N ASN A 36 -6.16 -7.25 -8.48
CA ASN A 36 -7.26 -6.57 -9.15
C ASN A 36 -8.58 -7.29 -8.83
N GLY A 37 -9.59 -6.53 -8.46
CA GLY A 37 -10.88 -7.06 -8.02
C GLY A 37 -10.93 -7.51 -6.56
N ALA A 38 -9.87 -7.35 -5.76
CA ALA A 38 -9.86 -7.69 -4.33
C ALA A 38 -10.80 -6.82 -3.47
N GLY A 39 -11.32 -5.70 -4.00
CA GLY A 39 -12.23 -4.81 -3.29
C GLY A 39 -11.63 -3.47 -2.85
N LYS A 40 -10.35 -3.18 -3.17
CA LYS A 40 -9.65 -1.96 -2.76
C LYS A 40 -10.38 -0.68 -3.14
N THR A 41 -10.56 -0.43 -4.44
CA THR A 41 -11.26 0.75 -4.97
C THR A 41 -12.69 0.86 -4.45
N THR A 42 -13.41 -0.27 -4.34
CA THR A 42 -14.76 -0.33 -3.78
C THR A 42 -14.79 0.15 -2.32
N THR A 43 -13.86 -0.33 -1.51
CA THR A 43 -13.70 0.07 -0.11
C THR A 43 -13.40 1.58 -0.01
N MET A 44 -12.44 2.09 -0.76
CA MET A 44 -12.08 3.52 -0.76
C MET A 44 -13.24 4.41 -1.22
N ARG A 45 -14.00 3.99 -2.25
CA ARG A 45 -15.21 4.71 -2.70
C ARG A 45 -16.30 4.75 -1.63
N MET A 46 -16.47 3.68 -0.85
CA MET A 46 -17.37 3.67 0.30
C MET A 46 -16.91 4.60 1.42
N MET A 47 -15.61 4.58 1.74
CA MET A 47 -15.04 5.49 2.74
C MET A 47 -15.30 6.96 2.38
N MET A 48 -15.17 7.30 1.09
CA MET A 48 -15.44 8.65 0.57
C MET A 48 -16.94 8.96 0.41
N GLY A 49 -17.81 7.95 0.56
CA GLY A 49 -19.24 8.12 0.34
C GLY A 49 -19.64 8.31 -1.14
N VAL A 50 -18.75 8.00 -2.06
CA VAL A 50 -19.03 7.93 -3.51
C VAL A 50 -19.89 6.71 -3.82
N LEU A 51 -19.70 5.64 -3.03
CA LEU A 51 -20.47 4.42 -3.11
C LEU A 51 -21.19 4.17 -1.78
N SER A 52 -22.46 3.78 -1.83
CA SER A 52 -23.23 3.45 -0.64
C SER A 52 -22.72 2.16 0.02
N ILE A 53 -22.73 2.16 1.34
CA ILE A 53 -22.41 1.02 2.19
C ILE A 53 -23.66 0.12 2.30
N THR A 54 -23.50 -1.22 2.23
CA THR A 54 -24.59 -2.18 2.50
C THR A 54 -24.71 -2.41 4.01
N SER A 55 -23.60 -2.63 4.73
CA SER A 55 -23.53 -2.71 6.19
C SER A 55 -22.14 -2.33 6.68
N GLY A 56 -22.01 -2.07 7.98
CA GLY A 56 -20.77 -1.58 8.58
C GLY A 56 -20.68 -0.06 8.56
N GLU A 57 -19.56 0.47 9.01
CA GLU A 57 -19.37 1.91 9.09
C GLU A 57 -17.89 2.33 8.92
N VAL A 58 -17.69 3.61 8.62
CA VAL A 58 -16.38 4.27 8.60
C VAL A 58 -16.35 5.28 9.72
N ARG A 59 -15.28 5.30 10.52
CA ARG A 59 -15.08 6.26 11.62
C ARG A 59 -13.83 7.11 11.39
N PHE A 60 -13.88 8.32 11.91
CA PHE A 60 -12.73 9.24 11.93
C PHE A 60 -12.62 9.89 13.31
N GLY A 61 -11.47 9.67 13.97
CA GLY A 61 -11.27 10.13 15.34
C GLY A 61 -12.26 9.50 16.34
N GLY A 62 -12.64 8.24 16.13
CA GLY A 62 -13.57 7.49 17.00
C GLY A 62 -15.07 7.74 16.76
N ALA A 63 -15.43 8.68 15.87
CA ALA A 63 -16.83 8.99 15.55
C ALA A 63 -17.18 8.57 14.10
N PRO A 64 -18.45 8.19 13.80
CA PRO A 64 -18.89 7.90 12.45
C PRO A 64 -18.61 9.08 11.50
N VAL A 65 -18.07 8.79 10.32
CA VAL A 65 -17.69 9.79 9.32
C VAL A 65 -18.92 10.50 8.76
N THR A 66 -18.94 11.82 8.90
CA THR A 66 -19.97 12.69 8.36
C THR A 66 -19.65 13.16 6.95
N ARG A 67 -20.63 13.77 6.28
CA ARG A 67 -20.43 14.45 4.99
C ARG A 67 -19.42 15.63 5.12
N ALA A 68 -19.40 16.29 6.26
CA ALA A 68 -18.47 17.39 6.55
C ALA A 68 -17.02 16.86 6.66
N ASP A 69 -16.82 15.73 7.33
CA ASP A 69 -15.51 15.09 7.41
C ASP A 69 -14.99 14.71 6.04
N ARG A 70 -15.80 14.06 5.20
CA ARG A 70 -15.42 13.67 3.82
C ARG A 70 -15.01 14.84 2.95
N ARG A 71 -15.59 16.03 3.15
CA ARG A 71 -15.16 17.26 2.45
C ARG A 71 -13.76 17.71 2.83
N SER A 72 -13.31 17.35 4.04
CA SER A 72 -11.95 17.63 4.54
C SER A 72 -10.94 16.56 4.18
N PHE A 73 -11.35 15.44 3.59
CA PHE A 73 -10.45 14.39 3.14
C PHE A 73 -9.90 14.71 1.74
N GLY A 74 -8.63 14.41 1.52
CA GLY A 74 -8.06 14.37 0.18
C GLY A 74 -8.33 13.00 -0.44
N TYR A 75 -8.90 12.99 -1.63
CA TYR A 75 -9.20 11.76 -2.35
C TYR A 75 -8.61 11.79 -3.75
N MET A 76 -7.91 10.74 -4.10
CA MET A 76 -7.42 10.49 -5.44
C MET A 76 -8.01 9.17 -5.92
N PRO A 77 -8.93 9.17 -6.89
CA PRO A 77 -9.45 7.95 -7.51
C PRO A 77 -8.44 7.34 -8.48
N GLU A 78 -8.51 6.03 -8.71
CA GLU A 78 -7.72 5.31 -9.71
C GLU A 78 -7.95 5.87 -11.13
N GLU A 79 -9.22 6.14 -11.47
CA GLU A 79 -9.58 6.74 -12.75
C GLU A 79 -9.26 8.23 -12.76
N ARG A 80 -8.58 8.69 -13.80
CA ARG A 80 -8.23 10.10 -13.96
C ARG A 80 -9.46 10.93 -14.26
N GLY A 81 -10.01 11.57 -13.21
CA GLY A 81 -11.18 12.45 -13.31
C GLY A 81 -10.85 13.88 -13.76
N LEU A 82 -9.70 14.08 -14.45
CA LEU A 82 -9.27 15.40 -14.92
C LEU A 82 -9.87 15.70 -16.30
N TYR A 83 -10.28 16.98 -16.51
CA TYR A 83 -10.83 17.44 -17.79
C TYR A 83 -9.71 17.65 -18.82
N PRO A 84 -9.67 16.88 -19.94
CA PRO A 84 -8.54 16.86 -20.87
C PRO A 84 -8.15 18.20 -21.46
N LYS A 85 -9.14 19.02 -21.79
CA LYS A 85 -8.99 20.31 -22.49
C LYS A 85 -8.88 21.52 -21.55
N GLN A 86 -8.61 21.31 -20.27
CA GLN A 86 -8.38 22.38 -19.30
C GLN A 86 -6.93 22.45 -18.86
N PRO A 87 -6.38 23.66 -18.62
CA PRO A 87 -5.07 23.82 -18.00
C PRO A 87 -5.00 23.17 -16.62
N ALA A 88 -3.86 22.55 -16.29
CA ALA A 88 -3.67 21.88 -15.01
C ALA A 88 -3.95 22.80 -13.81
N ILE A 89 -3.39 24.02 -13.83
CA ILE A 89 -3.58 24.99 -12.75
C ILE A 89 -5.03 25.42 -12.56
N ASP A 90 -5.77 25.62 -13.65
CA ASP A 90 -7.15 26.09 -13.56
C ASP A 90 -8.07 25.00 -13.02
N GLN A 91 -7.78 23.74 -13.34
CA GLN A 91 -8.46 22.60 -12.77
C GLN A 91 -8.23 22.45 -11.28
N LEU A 92 -6.95 22.56 -10.85
CA LEU A 92 -6.60 22.51 -9.43
C LEU A 92 -7.30 23.62 -8.64
N VAL A 93 -7.29 24.83 -9.15
CA VAL A 93 -8.01 25.96 -8.55
C VAL A 93 -9.51 25.68 -8.49
N TYR A 94 -10.10 25.14 -9.56
CA TYR A 94 -11.53 24.79 -9.59
C TYR A 94 -11.88 23.76 -8.52
N LEU A 95 -11.13 22.65 -8.45
CA LEU A 95 -11.35 21.58 -7.46
C LEU A 95 -11.19 22.08 -6.02
N ALA A 96 -10.18 22.91 -5.77
CA ALA A 96 -9.97 23.51 -4.45
C ALA A 96 -11.12 24.45 -4.05
N ARG A 97 -11.65 25.23 -5.01
CA ARG A 97 -12.81 26.10 -4.75
C ARG A 97 -14.08 25.31 -4.41
N LEU A 98 -14.30 24.14 -5.00
CA LEU A 98 -15.41 23.25 -4.62
C LEU A 98 -15.32 22.80 -3.16
N ARG A 99 -14.11 22.79 -2.59
CA ARG A 99 -13.84 22.51 -1.18
C ARG A 99 -13.89 23.75 -0.28
N GLY A 100 -14.20 24.92 -0.84
CA GLY A 100 -14.33 26.19 -0.12
C GLY A 100 -13.04 27.01 -0.01
N ILE A 101 -11.95 26.64 -0.70
CA ILE A 101 -10.69 27.38 -0.68
C ILE A 101 -10.81 28.62 -1.59
N PRO A 102 -10.44 29.84 -1.11
CA PRO A 102 -10.44 31.04 -1.94
C PRO A 102 -9.52 30.87 -3.17
N ALA A 103 -9.92 31.42 -4.32
CA ALA A 103 -9.22 31.21 -5.60
C ALA A 103 -7.75 31.64 -5.57
N ALA A 104 -7.42 32.76 -4.92
CA ALA A 104 -6.04 33.23 -4.79
C ALA A 104 -5.19 32.24 -3.98
N THR A 105 -5.67 31.80 -2.81
CA THR A 105 -5.01 30.78 -1.99
C THR A 105 -4.85 29.46 -2.74
N ALA A 106 -5.91 29.00 -3.42
CA ALA A 106 -5.89 27.79 -4.21
C ALA A 106 -4.82 27.84 -5.33
N ARG A 107 -4.68 29.00 -6.00
CA ARG A 107 -3.68 29.18 -7.06
C ARG A 107 -2.26 29.15 -6.52
N THR A 108 -1.99 29.81 -5.39
CA THR A 108 -0.68 29.80 -4.74
C THR A 108 -0.31 28.37 -4.31
N GLU A 109 -1.20 27.70 -3.58
CA GLU A 109 -0.98 26.34 -3.09
C GLU A 109 -0.81 25.33 -4.24
N ALA A 110 -1.61 25.46 -5.31
CA ALA A 110 -1.48 24.61 -6.48
C ALA A 110 -0.11 24.79 -7.16
N MET A 111 0.36 26.04 -7.32
CA MET A 111 1.67 26.31 -7.91
C MET A 111 2.82 25.76 -7.04
N GLU A 112 2.75 25.90 -5.72
CA GLU A 112 3.74 25.35 -4.79
C GLU A 112 3.84 23.81 -4.93
N HIS A 113 2.69 23.12 -4.97
CA HIS A 113 2.68 21.67 -5.16
C HIS A 113 3.17 21.24 -6.55
N LEU A 114 2.75 21.97 -7.61
CA LEU A 114 3.20 21.69 -8.97
C LEU A 114 4.72 21.90 -9.12
N ASP A 115 5.27 22.92 -8.48
CA ASP A 115 6.71 23.19 -8.48
C ASP A 115 7.47 22.02 -7.82
N ARG A 116 7.06 21.62 -6.66
CA ARG A 116 7.63 20.48 -5.92
C ARG A 116 7.56 19.16 -6.68
N LEU A 117 6.56 19.00 -7.53
CA LEU A 117 6.39 17.82 -8.40
C LEU A 117 7.00 18.01 -9.80
N GLY A 118 7.77 19.09 -10.03
CA GLY A 118 8.46 19.37 -11.30
C GLY A 118 7.51 19.73 -12.45
N LEU A 119 6.35 20.33 -12.15
CA LEU A 119 5.32 20.70 -13.13
C LEU A 119 5.04 22.20 -13.23
N ALA A 120 5.83 23.06 -12.54
CA ALA A 120 5.58 24.52 -12.53
C ALA A 120 5.51 25.13 -13.93
N GLU A 121 6.47 24.81 -14.81
CA GLU A 121 6.52 25.32 -16.18
C GLU A 121 5.36 24.81 -17.05
N ARG A 122 4.78 23.67 -16.69
CA ARG A 122 3.67 23.02 -17.40
C ARG A 122 2.30 23.29 -16.77
N ALA A 123 2.21 24.15 -15.76
CA ALA A 123 0.99 24.44 -15.04
C ALA A 123 -0.16 24.95 -15.97
N LYS A 124 0.19 25.62 -17.06
CA LYS A 124 -0.76 26.13 -18.06
C LYS A 124 -1.04 25.16 -19.20
N ASP A 125 -0.38 24.01 -19.26
CA ASP A 125 -0.63 23.00 -20.26
C ASP A 125 -2.00 22.36 -20.03
N HIS A 126 -2.70 22.04 -21.12
CA HIS A 126 -3.90 21.21 -21.06
C HIS A 126 -3.54 19.81 -20.60
N ILE A 127 -4.41 19.19 -19.81
CA ILE A 127 -4.18 17.84 -19.25
C ILE A 127 -3.84 16.82 -20.32
N GLU A 128 -4.53 16.84 -21.47
CA GLU A 128 -4.29 15.90 -22.58
C GLU A 128 -2.89 15.99 -23.19
N LYS A 129 -2.17 17.11 -22.99
CA LYS A 129 -0.78 17.30 -23.45
C LYS A 129 0.26 16.81 -22.45
N LEU A 130 -0.16 16.44 -21.25
CA LEU A 130 0.71 15.90 -20.21
C LEU A 130 0.87 14.39 -20.37
N SER A 131 2.06 13.86 -20.09
CA SER A 131 2.27 12.42 -19.98
C SER A 131 1.39 11.83 -18.86
N LEU A 132 1.16 10.51 -18.91
CA LEU A 132 0.36 9.82 -17.89
C LEU A 132 0.89 10.07 -16.47
N GLY A 133 2.21 10.02 -16.27
CA GLY A 133 2.84 10.32 -14.98
C GLY A 133 2.65 11.78 -14.55
N ASN A 134 2.69 12.73 -15.48
CA ASN A 134 2.42 14.14 -15.16
C ASN A 134 0.94 14.39 -14.81
N GLN A 135 0.00 13.72 -15.49
CA GLN A 135 -1.42 13.74 -15.11
C GLN A 135 -1.62 13.17 -13.69
N GLN A 136 -0.90 12.12 -13.34
CA GLN A 136 -0.89 11.52 -12.01
C GLN A 136 -0.42 12.54 -10.95
N ARG A 137 0.67 13.27 -11.23
CA ARG A 137 1.18 14.34 -10.36
C ARG A 137 0.17 15.49 -10.18
N VAL A 138 -0.57 15.86 -11.23
CA VAL A 138 -1.68 16.85 -11.12
C VAL A 138 -2.81 16.31 -10.25
N GLN A 139 -3.16 15.04 -10.41
CA GLN A 139 -4.26 14.42 -9.67
C GLN A 139 -3.95 14.32 -8.17
N ILE A 140 -2.73 13.93 -7.79
CA ILE A 140 -2.35 13.93 -6.38
C ILE A 140 -2.30 15.33 -5.80
N THR A 141 -1.84 16.32 -6.57
CA THR A 141 -1.88 17.73 -6.13
C THR A 141 -3.28 18.12 -5.70
N ALA A 142 -4.31 17.76 -6.48
CA ALA A 142 -5.70 18.05 -6.12
C ALA A 142 -6.12 17.40 -4.78
N ALA A 143 -5.63 16.21 -4.48
CA ALA A 143 -5.90 15.53 -3.20
C ALA A 143 -5.19 16.20 -2.01
N LEU A 144 -3.96 16.70 -2.22
CA LEU A 144 -3.14 17.30 -1.17
C LEU A 144 -3.55 18.72 -0.78
N MET A 145 -4.22 19.46 -1.69
CA MET A 145 -4.63 20.85 -1.46
C MET A 145 -5.61 21.00 -0.29
N GLY A 146 -5.54 22.15 0.40
CA GLY A 146 -6.51 22.55 1.42
C GLY A 146 -6.33 21.86 2.78
N ARG A 147 -5.12 21.43 3.10
CA ARG A 147 -4.78 20.80 4.40
C ARG A 147 -5.73 19.65 4.77
N PRO A 148 -5.73 18.56 4.00
CA PRO A 148 -6.61 17.44 4.24
C PRO A 148 -6.39 16.84 5.63
N ARG A 149 -7.50 16.41 6.29
CA ARG A 149 -7.47 15.74 7.59
C ARG A 149 -7.22 14.24 7.48
N ALA A 150 -7.44 13.67 6.30
CA ALA A 150 -7.09 12.30 5.93
C ALA A 150 -6.80 12.26 4.43
N LEU A 151 -5.95 11.35 3.97
CA LEU A 151 -5.68 11.10 2.57
C LEU A 151 -6.07 9.67 2.20
N ILE A 152 -6.86 9.52 1.14
CA ILE A 152 -7.28 8.23 0.59
C ILE A 152 -6.91 8.25 -0.89
N LEU A 153 -5.91 7.44 -1.27
CA LEU A 153 -5.25 7.52 -2.58
C LEU A 153 -5.30 6.16 -3.28
N ASP A 154 -5.99 6.08 -4.40
CA ASP A 154 -6.13 4.84 -5.16
C ASP A 154 -5.09 4.77 -6.26
N GLU A 155 -4.11 3.85 -6.14
CA GLU A 155 -2.97 3.64 -7.03
C GLU A 155 -2.16 4.93 -7.32
N PRO A 156 -1.74 5.73 -6.29
CA PRO A 156 -1.15 7.04 -6.51
C PRO A 156 0.19 7.01 -7.25
N PHE A 157 0.91 5.91 -7.18
CA PHE A 157 2.26 5.76 -7.76
C PHE A 157 2.26 5.13 -9.17
N SER A 158 1.08 4.77 -9.69
CA SER A 158 0.96 4.11 -10.99
C SER A 158 1.48 4.98 -12.13
N GLY A 159 2.41 4.44 -12.94
CA GLY A 159 2.96 5.13 -14.12
C GLY A 159 3.94 6.26 -13.80
N LEU A 160 4.45 6.34 -12.58
CA LEU A 160 5.52 7.27 -12.19
C LEU A 160 6.90 6.63 -12.34
N ASP A 161 7.88 7.46 -12.69
CA ASP A 161 9.29 7.10 -12.58
C ASP A 161 9.76 7.15 -11.12
N PRO A 162 10.91 6.52 -10.77
CA PRO A 162 11.40 6.46 -9.39
C PRO A 162 11.58 7.83 -8.72
N ALA A 163 12.08 8.82 -9.46
CA ALA A 163 12.29 10.18 -8.91
C ALA A 163 10.96 10.86 -8.57
N ALA A 164 9.93 10.65 -9.40
CA ALA A 164 8.59 11.14 -9.13
C ALA A 164 7.94 10.46 -7.93
N VAL A 165 8.18 9.16 -7.76
CA VAL A 165 7.73 8.42 -6.56
C VAL A 165 8.35 9.04 -5.31
N ASP A 166 9.66 9.26 -5.31
CA ASP A 166 10.36 9.80 -4.14
C ASP A 166 9.84 11.21 -3.77
N GLY A 167 9.70 12.11 -4.75
CA GLY A 167 9.12 13.44 -4.51
C GLY A 167 7.68 13.41 -3.99
N MET A 168 6.87 12.45 -4.46
CA MET A 168 5.51 12.26 -3.97
C MET A 168 5.49 11.71 -2.54
N VAL A 169 6.37 10.76 -2.22
CA VAL A 169 6.52 10.19 -0.88
C VAL A 169 6.90 11.27 0.13
N ASP A 170 7.80 12.18 -0.22
CA ASP A 170 8.19 13.29 0.65
C ASP A 170 6.98 14.20 0.98
N LEU A 171 6.15 14.49 -0.01
CA LEU A 171 4.90 15.23 0.20
C LEU A 171 3.94 14.49 1.15
N LEU A 172 3.78 13.17 0.98
CA LEU A 172 2.93 12.38 1.87
C LEU A 172 3.48 12.31 3.29
N ARG A 173 4.81 12.18 3.45
CA ARG A 173 5.47 12.19 4.76
C ARG A 173 5.30 13.51 5.51
N GLU A 174 5.25 14.64 4.83
CA GLU A 174 4.92 15.92 5.47
C GLU A 174 3.48 15.94 6.03
N HIS A 175 2.55 15.24 5.38
CA HIS A 175 1.20 15.11 5.90
C HIS A 175 1.16 14.16 7.10
N THR A 176 1.84 13.02 7.03
CA THR A 176 1.94 12.10 8.19
C THR A 176 2.64 12.74 9.37
N ALA A 177 3.72 13.52 9.16
CA ALA A 177 4.39 14.27 10.23
C ALA A 177 3.47 15.26 10.97
N ARG A 178 2.37 15.70 10.34
CA ARG A 178 1.31 16.52 10.95
C ARG A 178 0.19 15.69 11.59
N GLY A 179 0.35 14.37 11.67
CA GLY A 179 -0.64 13.45 12.23
C GLY A 179 -1.78 13.04 11.29
N VAL A 180 -1.68 13.37 9.99
CA VAL A 180 -2.69 13.00 9.00
C VAL A 180 -2.57 11.50 8.69
N PRO A 181 -3.66 10.71 8.78
CA PRO A 181 -3.66 9.33 8.29
C PRO A 181 -3.64 9.32 6.76
N VAL A 182 -2.77 8.51 6.19
CA VAL A 182 -2.67 8.31 4.74
C VAL A 182 -2.91 6.83 4.43
N LEU A 183 -3.97 6.55 3.68
CA LEU A 183 -4.28 5.24 3.13
C LEU A 183 -4.06 5.28 1.62
N PHE A 184 -3.22 4.41 1.09
CA PHE A 184 -3.06 4.28 -0.35
C PHE A 184 -3.12 2.84 -0.83
N SER A 185 -3.77 2.61 -1.97
CA SER A 185 -3.73 1.30 -2.61
C SER A 185 -2.49 1.14 -3.48
N SER A 186 -2.00 -0.07 -3.56
CA SER A 186 -0.99 -0.46 -4.54
C SER A 186 -1.03 -1.96 -4.83
N HIS A 187 -0.62 -2.32 -6.04
CA HIS A 187 -0.31 -3.71 -6.42
C HIS A 187 1.21 -3.97 -6.47
N GLN A 188 2.05 -2.95 -6.24
CA GLN A 188 3.51 -3.02 -6.23
C GLN A 188 4.03 -3.27 -4.80
N LEU A 189 4.23 -4.53 -4.45
CA LEU A 189 4.59 -4.93 -3.08
C LEU A 189 5.92 -4.37 -2.62
N ASP A 190 6.94 -4.33 -3.49
CA ASP A 190 8.26 -3.78 -3.16
C ASP A 190 8.20 -2.29 -2.79
N LEU A 191 7.33 -1.53 -3.48
CA LEU A 191 7.09 -0.13 -3.15
C LEU A 191 6.41 0.01 -1.79
N VAL A 192 5.39 -0.81 -1.54
CA VAL A 192 4.64 -0.81 -0.29
C VAL A 192 5.55 -1.20 0.89
N GLU A 193 6.39 -2.22 0.74
CA GLU A 193 7.36 -2.65 1.76
C GLU A 193 8.34 -1.53 2.13
N ARG A 194 8.77 -0.75 1.14
CA ARG A 194 9.69 0.38 1.35
C ARG A 194 9.04 1.59 2.04
N LEU A 195 7.74 1.81 1.82
CA LEU A 195 7.09 3.07 2.18
C LEU A 195 6.18 2.99 3.40
N CYS A 196 5.57 1.82 3.66
CA CYS A 196 4.48 1.72 4.62
C CYS A 196 4.95 1.35 6.03
N GLU A 197 4.40 2.03 7.00
CA GLU A 197 4.49 1.66 8.41
C GLU A 197 3.42 0.64 8.82
N ARG A 198 2.34 0.51 8.04
CA ARG A 198 1.27 -0.47 8.23
C ARG A 198 0.75 -0.98 6.89
N LEU A 199 0.37 -2.25 6.85
CA LEU A 199 -0.24 -2.90 5.69
C LEU A 199 -1.57 -3.54 6.02
N VAL A 200 -2.48 -3.45 5.07
CA VAL A 200 -3.75 -4.18 5.05
C VAL A 200 -3.83 -4.94 3.74
N ILE A 201 -3.88 -6.26 3.81
CA ILE A 201 -3.93 -7.13 2.62
C ILE A 201 -5.36 -7.62 2.41
N LEU A 202 -5.89 -7.34 1.21
CA LEU A 202 -7.21 -7.79 0.79
C LEU A 202 -7.13 -8.96 -0.19
N ARG A 203 -8.04 -9.93 0.00
CA ARG A 203 -8.31 -11.00 -0.94
C ARG A 203 -9.81 -11.23 -1.04
N ALA A 204 -10.35 -11.24 -2.27
CA ALA A 204 -11.77 -11.54 -2.54
C ALA A 204 -12.77 -10.82 -1.61
N GLY A 205 -12.53 -9.54 -1.34
CA GLY A 205 -13.39 -8.70 -0.52
C GLY A 205 -13.17 -8.79 1.00
N ASN A 206 -12.20 -9.57 1.48
CA ASN A 206 -11.89 -9.74 2.89
C ASN A 206 -10.48 -9.25 3.24
N VAL A 207 -10.26 -8.82 4.48
CA VAL A 207 -8.93 -8.59 5.03
C VAL A 207 -8.34 -9.95 5.43
N VAL A 208 -7.20 -10.29 4.84
CA VAL A 208 -6.47 -11.54 5.14
C VAL A 208 -5.23 -11.32 5.97
N ALA A 209 -4.71 -10.10 6.03
CA ALA A 209 -3.64 -9.69 6.94
C ALA A 209 -3.71 -8.19 7.21
N ASP A 210 -3.40 -7.77 8.44
CA ASP A 210 -3.35 -6.38 8.90
C ASP A 210 -2.30 -6.24 9.99
N GLY A 211 -1.29 -5.39 9.79
CA GLY A 211 -0.21 -5.17 10.74
C GLY A 211 0.92 -4.33 10.17
N THR A 212 1.93 -4.08 10.99
CA THR A 212 3.19 -3.52 10.52
C THR A 212 3.96 -4.54 9.65
N PRO A 213 4.85 -4.11 8.76
CA PRO A 213 5.70 -5.03 8.01
C PRO A 213 6.41 -6.06 8.91
N THR A 214 6.93 -5.59 10.05
CA THR A 214 7.63 -6.44 11.02
C THR A 214 6.70 -7.48 11.66
N GLU A 215 5.50 -7.09 12.08
CA GLU A 215 4.50 -8.02 12.66
C GLU A 215 4.11 -9.09 11.65
N LEU A 216 3.84 -8.69 10.40
CA LEU A 216 3.48 -9.62 9.34
C LEU A 216 4.61 -10.60 9.03
N GLN A 217 5.87 -10.11 8.98
CA GLN A 217 7.04 -10.97 8.78
C GLN A 217 7.30 -11.91 9.96
N GLN A 218 6.96 -11.49 11.18
CA GLN A 218 7.09 -12.34 12.39
C GLN A 218 5.99 -13.40 12.47
N ALA A 219 4.81 -13.12 11.96
CA ALA A 219 3.70 -14.07 11.91
C ALA A 219 3.87 -15.14 10.81
N GLY A 220 4.75 -14.89 9.83
CA GLY A 220 5.06 -15.84 8.77
C GLY A 220 5.95 -17.00 9.26
N THR A 221 5.94 -18.10 8.51
CA THR A 221 6.78 -19.26 8.82
C THR A 221 8.26 -18.90 8.70
N VAL A 222 9.02 -19.11 9.77
CA VAL A 222 10.47 -18.90 9.78
C VAL A 222 11.12 -19.99 8.93
N ARG A 223 11.84 -19.57 7.90
CA ARG A 223 12.66 -20.44 7.05
C ARG A 223 14.12 -20.31 7.43
N HIS A 224 14.93 -21.28 7.11
CA HIS A 224 16.37 -21.23 7.30
C HIS A 224 17.07 -21.38 5.96
N ARG A 225 18.02 -20.51 5.72
CA ARG A 225 18.92 -20.61 4.58
C ARG A 225 20.15 -21.39 5.01
N LEU A 226 20.40 -22.50 4.31
CA LEU A 226 21.61 -23.29 4.43
C LEU A 226 22.46 -23.09 3.18
N VAL A 227 23.75 -22.74 3.34
CA VAL A 227 24.71 -22.62 2.24
C VAL A 227 25.90 -23.50 2.54
N LEU A 228 26.24 -24.36 1.61
CA LEU A 228 27.31 -25.36 1.71
C LEU A 228 28.38 -25.12 0.63
N ASP A 229 29.48 -25.86 0.68
CA ASP A 229 30.45 -25.99 -0.40
C ASP A 229 30.08 -27.07 -1.45
N SER A 230 29.07 -27.89 -1.14
CA SER A 230 28.60 -29.01 -1.95
C SER A 230 27.11 -28.96 -2.18
N ASP A 231 26.56 -29.85 -3.01
CA ASP A 231 25.12 -29.90 -3.29
C ASP A 231 24.31 -30.15 -2.01
N ALA A 232 23.29 -29.30 -1.82
CA ALA A 232 22.40 -29.35 -0.65
C ALA A 232 21.18 -30.27 -0.84
N GLY A 233 21.04 -30.99 -1.97
CA GLY A 233 19.85 -31.78 -2.30
C GLY A 233 19.48 -32.85 -1.29
N TRP A 234 20.45 -33.32 -0.49
CA TRP A 234 20.27 -34.30 0.56
C TRP A 234 19.36 -33.81 1.71
N VAL A 235 19.15 -32.49 1.89
CA VAL A 235 18.29 -31.93 2.95
C VAL A 235 16.85 -32.48 2.88
N ARG A 236 16.39 -32.83 1.67
CA ARG A 236 15.05 -33.41 1.44
C ARG A 236 14.85 -34.76 2.17
N GLY A 237 15.93 -35.46 2.53
CA GLY A 237 15.90 -36.74 3.24
C GLY A 237 16.04 -36.60 4.76
N VAL A 238 16.20 -35.42 5.31
CA VAL A 238 16.40 -35.20 6.74
C VAL A 238 15.05 -35.16 7.47
N PRO A 239 14.80 -36.02 8.47
CA PRO A 239 13.55 -36.01 9.20
C PRO A 239 13.29 -34.68 9.92
N GLY A 240 12.09 -34.11 9.73
CA GLY A 240 11.68 -32.81 10.29
C GLY A 240 12.14 -31.61 9.50
N VAL A 241 12.81 -31.80 8.35
CA VAL A 241 13.17 -30.74 7.39
C VAL A 241 12.21 -30.77 6.22
N HIS A 242 11.54 -29.66 5.99
CA HIS A 242 10.76 -29.43 4.78
C HIS A 242 11.57 -28.52 3.84
N ALA A 243 12.06 -29.06 2.75
CA ALA A 243 12.82 -28.31 1.76
C ALA A 243 11.85 -27.48 0.89
N VAL A 244 11.88 -26.17 1.05
CA VAL A 244 11.06 -25.21 0.28
C VAL A 244 11.67 -25.00 -1.11
N ASP A 245 12.99 -24.81 -1.15
CA ASP A 245 13.75 -24.62 -2.38
C ASP A 245 15.17 -25.17 -2.20
N VAL A 246 15.74 -25.73 -3.26
CA VAL A 246 17.13 -26.24 -3.27
C VAL A 246 17.74 -25.97 -4.64
N ASP A 247 18.78 -25.15 -4.63
CA ASP A 247 19.55 -24.78 -5.83
C ASP A 247 21.06 -24.98 -5.54
N GLY A 248 21.60 -26.09 -6.05
CA GLY A 248 23.00 -26.48 -5.88
C GLY A 248 23.42 -26.47 -4.40
N PRO A 249 24.38 -25.62 -3.99
CA PRO A 249 24.89 -25.56 -2.62
C PRO A 249 23.95 -24.84 -1.64
N THR A 250 22.85 -24.26 -2.11
CA THR A 250 21.93 -23.48 -1.28
C THR A 250 20.61 -24.21 -1.09
N ALA A 251 20.14 -24.30 0.16
CA ALA A 251 18.79 -24.78 0.47
C ALA A 251 18.04 -23.78 1.33
N LEU A 252 16.75 -23.58 1.03
CA LEU A 252 15.79 -22.89 1.87
C LEU A 252 14.88 -23.94 2.50
N VAL A 253 14.88 -24.02 3.83
CA VAL A 253 14.18 -25.09 4.55
C VAL A 253 13.30 -24.53 5.67
N GLU A 254 12.20 -25.21 5.93
CA GLU A 254 11.40 -25.06 7.15
C GLU A 254 11.76 -26.19 8.11
N LEU A 255 11.94 -25.87 9.38
CA LEU A 255 12.39 -26.81 10.41
C LEU A 255 11.27 -27.00 11.42
N ALA A 256 11.03 -28.26 11.81
CA ALA A 256 9.92 -28.60 12.72
C ALA A 256 10.16 -28.06 14.14
N ASP A 257 11.40 -28.01 14.58
CA ASP A 257 11.81 -27.59 15.93
C ASP A 257 13.32 -27.26 15.99
N ASP A 258 13.76 -26.72 17.12
CA ASP A 258 15.17 -26.41 17.37
C ASP A 258 16.08 -27.67 17.36
N ALA A 259 15.55 -28.82 17.75
CA ALA A 259 16.31 -30.08 17.71
C ALA A 259 16.59 -30.50 16.26
N THR A 260 15.66 -30.22 15.35
CA THR A 260 15.84 -30.43 13.90
C THR A 260 16.91 -29.50 13.35
N THR A 261 16.99 -28.24 13.83
CA THR A 261 18.05 -27.31 13.45
C THR A 261 19.43 -27.86 13.81
N GLN A 262 19.59 -28.40 15.03
CA GLN A 262 20.84 -28.97 15.46
C GLN A 262 21.22 -30.24 14.66
N ARG A 263 20.24 -31.11 14.37
CA ARG A 263 20.47 -32.31 13.52
C ARG A 263 20.88 -31.91 12.10
N LEU A 264 20.18 -30.94 11.50
CA LEU A 264 20.51 -30.44 10.17
C LEU A 264 21.95 -29.92 10.14
N LEU A 265 22.32 -29.08 11.11
CA LEU A 265 23.66 -28.51 11.20
C LEU A 265 24.73 -29.61 11.36
N ALA A 266 24.53 -30.58 12.27
CA ALA A 266 25.45 -31.69 12.46
C ALA A 266 25.63 -32.52 11.18
N THR A 267 24.52 -32.88 10.51
CA THR A 267 24.55 -33.62 9.25
C THR A 267 25.24 -32.80 8.13
N ALA A 268 25.05 -31.49 8.11
CA ALA A 268 25.68 -30.61 7.13
C ALA A 268 27.23 -30.61 7.33
N MET A 269 27.69 -30.47 8.56
CA MET A 269 29.12 -30.46 8.91
C MET A 269 29.82 -31.80 8.61
N GLU A 270 29.11 -32.93 8.69
CA GLU A 270 29.62 -34.23 8.28
C GLU A 270 29.79 -34.38 6.77
N ARG A 271 29.02 -33.61 5.97
CA ARG A 271 28.97 -33.71 4.51
C ARG A 271 29.82 -32.68 3.77
N GLY A 272 30.25 -31.63 4.48
CA GLY A 272 31.07 -30.57 3.88
C GLY A 272 31.17 -29.34 4.77
N GLN A 273 31.67 -28.25 4.18
CA GLN A 273 31.79 -26.98 4.89
C GLN A 273 30.47 -26.23 4.87
N VAL A 274 30.01 -25.84 6.05
CA VAL A 274 28.82 -24.96 6.19
C VAL A 274 29.28 -23.51 6.14
N HIS A 275 28.82 -22.78 5.15
CA HIS A 275 29.10 -21.35 5.01
C HIS A 275 28.06 -20.50 5.73
N GLU A 276 26.80 -20.93 5.71
CA GLU A 276 25.70 -20.20 6.35
C GLU A 276 24.61 -21.17 6.82
N LEU A 277 24.10 -20.93 8.02
CA LEU A 277 22.80 -21.43 8.48
C LEU A 277 22.13 -20.29 9.24
N SER A 278 21.22 -19.60 8.59
CA SER A 278 20.59 -18.40 9.15
C SER A 278 19.07 -18.44 9.01
N PRO A 279 18.32 -17.90 9.99
CA PRO A 279 16.89 -17.73 9.84
C PRO A 279 16.60 -16.65 8.78
N VAL A 280 15.74 -16.96 7.84
CA VAL A 280 15.24 -16.04 6.81
C VAL A 280 13.77 -15.80 7.08
N ARG A 281 13.43 -14.54 7.34
CA ARG A 281 12.03 -14.13 7.45
C ARG A 281 11.45 -13.95 6.05
N PRO A 282 10.19 -14.33 5.84
CA PRO A 282 9.57 -14.13 4.53
C PRO A 282 9.49 -12.64 4.19
N SER A 283 9.74 -12.31 2.93
CA SER A 283 9.45 -10.97 2.41
C SER A 283 7.94 -10.71 2.38
N LEU A 284 7.51 -9.46 2.36
CA LEU A 284 6.09 -9.13 2.20
C LEU A 284 5.49 -9.72 0.92
N ALA A 285 6.28 -9.83 -0.15
CA ALA A 285 5.85 -10.48 -1.38
C ALA A 285 5.61 -12.00 -1.21
N GLN A 286 6.38 -12.66 -0.35
CA GLN A 286 6.14 -14.07 0.01
C GLN A 286 4.89 -14.21 0.87
N ILE A 287 4.74 -13.40 1.92
CA ILE A 287 3.56 -13.37 2.78
C ILE A 287 2.31 -13.11 1.94
N TYR A 288 2.35 -12.10 1.06
CA TYR A 288 1.24 -11.82 0.16
C TYR A 288 0.84 -13.03 -0.66
N ARG A 289 1.80 -13.74 -1.27
CA ARG A 289 1.52 -14.97 -2.04
C ARG A 289 0.90 -16.06 -1.18
N GLU A 290 1.40 -16.26 0.04
CA GLU A 290 0.90 -17.28 0.97
C GLU A 290 -0.54 -16.99 1.40
N VAL A 291 -0.86 -15.76 1.81
CA VAL A 291 -2.22 -15.39 2.26
C VAL A 291 -3.21 -15.20 1.11
N THR A 292 -2.72 -15.08 -0.14
CA THR A 292 -3.56 -14.93 -1.33
C THR A 292 -3.60 -16.18 -2.23
N ALA A 293 -2.85 -17.23 -1.94
CA ALA A 293 -2.93 -18.55 -2.59
C ALA A 293 -4.16 -19.35 -2.10
#